data_7aa4cfb5f143ed58478daf828a9fad4c
#
_entry.id   7aa4cfb5f143ed58478daf828a9fad4c
#
_cell.length_a   1.000
_cell.length_b   1.000
_cell.length_c   1.000
_cell.angle_alpha   90.00
_cell.angle_beta   90.00
_cell.angle_gamma   90.00
#
_symmetry.space_group_name_H-M   'P 1'
#
loop_
_entity.id
_entity.type
_entity.pdbx_description
1 polymer ?
#
loop_
_entity_poly.entity_id
_entity_poly.type
_entity_poly.pdbx_seq_one_letter_code
_entity_poly.pdbx_strand_id
1 'polypeptide(L)'
;MDWPDADNHFTAGIQRLTRIHVGAPDHFRIGDKRFFDHPWIYATQVGWWGLSDEEVRLLREYLLRGGFLVVDDFWGAEQWEVFRETMRRVLPESDMTEVSESDSIMHVLYDIRDKDRTIIP
;
A
#
# COMPACT_ATOMS: atom_id res chain seq x y z
N MET A 1 15.98 4.01 10.34
CA MET A 1 15.00 4.36 9.29
C MET A 1 15.79 4.59 8.03
N ASP A 2 15.56 3.81 7.01
CA ASP A 2 16.31 3.78 5.74
C ASP A 2 15.71 4.72 4.66
N TRP A 3 14.68 5.45 5.02
CA TRP A 3 14.12 6.50 4.20
C TRP A 3 15.13 7.69 4.10
N PRO A 4 15.41 8.29 2.94
CA PRO A 4 14.73 8.13 1.63
C PRO A 4 15.30 7.04 0.72
N ASP A 5 16.31 6.26 1.15
CA ASP A 5 16.98 5.30 0.29
C ASP A 5 16.08 4.11 -0.08
N ALA A 6 15.11 3.77 0.77
CA ALA A 6 14.14 2.70 0.51
C ALA A 6 13.36 2.90 -0.79
N ASP A 7 12.89 4.12 -1.05
CA ASP A 7 12.14 4.44 -2.28
C ASP A 7 12.99 4.27 -3.54
N ASN A 8 14.26 4.67 -3.46
CA ASN A 8 15.20 4.52 -4.57
C ASN A 8 15.53 3.04 -4.82
N HIS A 9 15.69 2.25 -3.76
CA HIS A 9 15.91 0.80 -3.87
C HIS A 9 14.68 0.10 -4.45
N PHE A 10 13.50 0.49 -4.04
CA PHE A 10 12.24 -0.06 -4.54
C PHE A 10 12.07 0.21 -6.04
N THR A 11 12.23 1.47 -6.46
CA THR A 11 12.12 1.84 -7.88
C THR A 11 13.19 1.16 -8.73
N ALA A 12 14.43 1.05 -8.23
CA ALA A 12 15.49 0.30 -8.90
C ALA A 12 15.15 -1.20 -9.02
N GLY A 13 14.50 -1.78 -8.00
CA GLY A 13 14.00 -3.15 -8.03
C GLY A 13 12.97 -3.36 -9.14
N ILE A 14 11.97 -2.48 -9.24
CA ILE A 14 10.95 -2.52 -10.31
C ILE A 14 11.61 -2.47 -11.69
N GLN A 15 12.52 -1.54 -11.92
CA GLN A 15 13.21 -1.39 -13.21
C GLN A 15 14.04 -2.63 -13.59
N ARG A 16 14.66 -3.29 -12.61
CA ARG A 16 15.49 -4.49 -12.85
C ARG A 16 14.68 -5.75 -13.08
N LEU A 17 13.53 -5.88 -12.42
CA LEU A 17 12.75 -7.12 -12.38
C LEU A 17 11.57 -7.10 -13.35
N THR A 18 11.22 -5.93 -13.87
CA THR A 18 10.08 -5.77 -14.77
C THR A 18 10.44 -4.94 -16.00
N ARG A 19 9.47 -4.76 -16.91
CA ARG A 19 9.58 -3.84 -18.05
C ARG A 19 8.89 -2.50 -17.79
N ILE A 20 8.58 -2.21 -16.52
CA ILE A 20 7.90 -0.97 -16.12
C ILE A 20 8.94 0.15 -16.09
N HIS A 21 8.66 1.24 -16.77
CA HIS A 21 9.44 2.47 -16.66
C HIS A 21 8.92 3.27 -15.48
N VAL A 22 9.74 3.40 -14.45
CA VAL A 22 9.42 4.23 -13.28
C VAL A 22 10.21 5.53 -13.33
N GLY A 23 9.56 6.62 -12.93
CA GLY A 23 10.20 7.91 -12.68
C GLY A 23 10.89 7.96 -11.31
N ALA A 24 11.36 9.14 -10.93
CA ALA A 24 11.81 9.37 -9.56
C ALA A 24 10.63 9.23 -8.58
N PRO A 25 10.89 8.74 -7.35
CA PRO A 25 9.86 8.73 -6.30
C PRO A 25 9.34 10.15 -6.03
N ASP A 26 8.04 10.28 -5.83
CA ASP A 26 7.41 11.54 -5.46
C ASP A 26 6.70 11.38 -4.12
N HIS A 27 6.72 12.44 -3.30
CA HIS A 27 6.12 12.46 -1.97
C HIS A 27 4.99 13.48 -1.91
N PHE A 28 3.83 13.05 -1.44
CA PHE A 28 2.66 13.92 -1.34
C PHE A 28 1.74 13.46 -0.20
N ARG A 29 0.84 14.32 0.18
CA ARG A 29 -0.24 14.00 1.14
C ARG A 29 -1.51 13.64 0.40
N ILE A 30 -2.37 12.89 1.06
CA ILE A 30 -3.74 12.69 0.60
C ILE A 30 -4.38 14.08 0.45
N GLY A 31 -4.91 14.39 -0.73
CA GLY A 31 -5.46 15.71 -1.04
C GLY A 31 -4.53 16.67 -1.79
N ASP A 32 -3.25 16.32 -1.96
CA ASP A 32 -2.40 17.02 -2.93
C ASP A 32 -3.00 16.86 -4.34
N LYS A 33 -2.87 17.89 -5.17
CA LYS A 33 -3.40 17.87 -6.55
C LYS A 33 -2.85 16.71 -7.38
N ARG A 34 -1.62 16.28 -7.08
CA ARG A 34 -0.93 15.17 -7.78
C ARG A 34 -1.38 13.77 -7.32
N PHE A 35 -2.16 13.67 -6.24
CA PHE A 35 -2.56 12.39 -5.66
C PHE A 35 -3.22 11.45 -6.68
N PHE A 36 -4.07 12.00 -7.53
CA PHE A 36 -4.78 11.23 -8.57
C PHE A 36 -3.98 10.99 -9.85
N ASP A 37 -2.79 11.57 -9.98
CA ASP A 37 -1.91 11.35 -11.14
C ASP A 37 -1.07 10.07 -11.00
N HIS A 38 -1.06 9.48 -9.79
CA HIS A 38 -0.28 8.28 -9.48
C HIS A 38 -1.20 7.06 -9.37
N PRO A 39 -1.11 6.08 -10.28
CA PRO A 39 -1.97 4.90 -10.25
C PRO A 39 -1.62 3.92 -9.12
N TRP A 40 -0.44 4.05 -8.55
CA TRP A 40 0.10 3.23 -7.47
C TRP A 40 0.74 4.12 -6.41
N ILE A 41 0.36 3.92 -5.17
CA ILE A 41 0.90 4.66 -4.03
C ILE A 41 1.33 3.69 -2.93
N TYR A 42 2.35 4.08 -2.19
CA TYR A 42 2.90 3.34 -1.08
C TYR A 42 2.81 4.18 0.20
N ALA A 43 2.26 3.61 1.26
CA ALA A 43 2.13 4.28 2.54
C ALA A 43 2.75 3.44 3.65
N THR A 44 3.61 4.07 4.44
CA THR A 44 4.22 3.46 5.62
C THR A 44 3.59 3.98 6.91
N GLN A 45 3.78 3.24 8.00
CA GLN A 45 3.35 3.64 9.34
C GLN A 45 1.85 3.95 9.43
N VAL A 46 1.05 3.23 8.68
CA VAL A 46 -0.42 3.42 8.61
C VAL A 46 -1.12 3.16 9.95
N GLY A 47 -0.46 2.50 10.88
CA GLY A 47 -0.92 2.32 12.26
C GLY A 47 -0.97 3.62 13.09
N TRP A 48 -0.47 4.72 12.55
CA TRP A 48 -0.54 6.06 13.16
C TRP A 48 -1.48 7.00 12.41
N TRP A 49 -2.25 6.49 11.46
CA TRP A 49 -3.15 7.32 10.68
C TRP A 49 -4.26 7.96 11.53
N GLY A 50 -4.46 9.26 11.31
CA GLY A 50 -5.55 10.04 11.85
C GLY A 50 -6.19 10.83 10.72
N LEU A 51 -6.70 10.13 9.69
CA LEU A 51 -7.25 10.78 8.49
C LEU A 51 -8.52 11.56 8.82
N SER A 52 -8.57 12.80 8.36
CA SER A 52 -9.78 13.63 8.35
C SER A 52 -10.85 13.01 7.43
N ASP A 53 -12.10 13.44 7.59
CA ASP A 53 -13.20 12.94 6.74
C ASP A 53 -12.98 13.29 5.25
N GLU A 54 -12.33 14.41 4.97
CA GLU A 54 -11.97 14.78 3.60
C GLU A 54 -10.87 13.86 3.02
N GLU A 55 -9.84 13.53 3.80
CA GLU A 55 -8.80 12.58 3.37
C GLU A 55 -9.36 11.18 3.16
N VAL A 56 -10.27 10.75 4.03
CA VAL A 56 -11.00 9.47 3.87
C VAL A 56 -11.79 9.48 2.56
N ARG A 57 -12.52 10.57 2.26
CA ARG A 57 -13.28 10.71 1.02
C ARG A 57 -12.38 10.65 -0.22
N LEU A 58 -11.24 11.35 -0.19
CA LEU A 58 -10.29 11.37 -1.30
C LEU A 58 -9.60 10.02 -1.51
N LEU A 59 -9.20 9.35 -0.44
CA LEU A 59 -8.62 8.01 -0.53
C LEU A 59 -9.63 7.00 -1.08
N ARG A 60 -10.90 7.07 -0.62
CA ARG A 60 -11.97 6.28 -1.18
C ARG A 60 -12.15 6.51 -2.68
N GLU A 61 -12.22 7.77 -3.09
CA GLU A 61 -12.37 8.13 -4.50
C GLU A 61 -11.19 7.59 -5.34
N TYR A 62 -9.97 7.71 -4.82
CA TYR A 62 -8.77 7.16 -5.46
C TYR A 62 -8.89 5.64 -5.70
N LEU A 63 -9.23 4.88 -4.66
CA LEU A 63 -9.35 3.43 -4.75
C LEU A 63 -10.50 3.01 -5.69
N LEU A 64 -11.65 3.67 -5.63
CA LEU A 64 -12.79 3.38 -6.51
C LEU A 64 -12.52 3.73 -7.98
N ARG A 65 -11.61 4.64 -8.25
CA ARG A 65 -11.13 4.94 -9.61
C ARG A 65 -10.10 3.93 -10.13
N GLY A 66 -9.73 2.93 -9.33
CA GLY A 66 -8.77 1.89 -9.70
C GLY A 66 -7.34 2.18 -9.25
N GLY A 67 -7.14 3.15 -8.37
CA GLY A 67 -5.86 3.37 -7.71
C GLY A 67 -5.46 2.17 -6.84
N PHE A 68 -4.18 1.90 -6.75
CA PHE A 68 -3.63 0.81 -5.96
C PHE A 68 -2.84 1.36 -4.77
N LEU A 69 -3.21 0.93 -3.55
CA LEU A 69 -2.54 1.30 -2.31
C LEU A 69 -1.79 0.10 -1.74
N VAL A 70 -0.50 0.24 -1.56
CA VAL A 70 0.33 -0.67 -0.76
C VAL A 70 0.60 -0.05 0.60
N VAL A 71 0.46 -0.83 1.65
CA VAL A 71 0.74 -0.38 3.02
C VAL A 71 1.76 -1.30 3.68
N ASP A 72 2.62 -0.72 4.51
CA ASP A 72 3.69 -1.42 5.20
C ASP A 72 4.07 -0.70 6.50
N ASP A 73 4.98 -1.30 7.25
CA ASP A 73 5.61 -0.74 8.44
C ASP A 73 4.60 -0.32 9.52
N PHE A 74 3.74 -1.25 9.92
CA PHE A 74 2.90 -1.12 11.11
C PHE A 74 2.94 -2.42 11.91
N TRP A 75 2.89 -2.34 13.24
CA TRP A 75 3.26 -3.43 14.12
C TRP A 75 2.24 -3.62 15.25
N GLY A 76 1.93 -4.89 15.51
CA GLY A 76 1.10 -5.28 16.62
C GLY A 76 -0.39 -4.97 16.46
N ALA A 77 -1.17 -5.45 17.43
CA ALA A 77 -2.64 -5.38 17.36
C ALA A 77 -3.20 -3.96 17.39
N GLU A 78 -2.57 -3.04 18.12
CA GLU A 78 -3.05 -1.65 18.22
C GLU A 78 -2.96 -0.93 16.88
N GLN A 79 -1.80 -1.00 16.22
CA GLN A 79 -1.61 -0.35 14.92
C GLN A 79 -2.45 -1.00 13.82
N TRP A 80 -2.63 -2.33 13.90
CA TRP A 80 -3.55 -3.04 13.04
C TRP A 80 -4.99 -2.53 13.19
N GLU A 81 -5.46 -2.32 14.42
CA GLU A 81 -6.82 -1.81 14.64
C GLU A 81 -7.01 -0.38 14.12
N VAL A 82 -6.02 0.49 14.29
CA VAL A 82 -6.06 1.86 13.72
C VAL A 82 -6.19 1.82 12.20
N PHE A 83 -5.37 1.00 11.56
CA PHE A 83 -5.43 0.83 10.10
C PHE A 83 -6.77 0.24 9.66
N ARG A 84 -7.22 -0.84 10.32
CA ARG A 84 -8.47 -1.51 10.00
C ARG A 84 -9.69 -0.59 10.13
N GLU A 85 -9.75 0.18 11.21
CA GLU A 85 -10.83 1.14 11.43
C GLU A 85 -10.81 2.27 10.39
N THR A 86 -9.61 2.74 10.03
CA THR A 86 -9.46 3.73 8.95
C THR A 86 -9.98 3.17 7.63
N MET A 87 -9.61 1.93 7.28
CA MET A 87 -10.08 1.31 6.04
C MET A 87 -11.58 1.03 6.02
N ARG A 88 -12.22 0.76 7.18
CA ARG A 88 -13.68 0.67 7.28
C ARG A 88 -14.38 1.99 6.97
N ARG A 89 -13.76 3.12 7.33
CA ARG A 89 -14.27 4.45 6.95
C ARG A 89 -14.09 4.69 5.44
N VAL A 90 -12.98 4.22 4.88
CA VAL A 90 -12.66 4.40 3.44
C VAL A 90 -13.51 3.50 2.55
N LEU A 91 -13.63 2.22 2.88
CA LEU A 91 -14.34 1.19 2.09
C LEU A 91 -15.31 0.40 3.00
N PRO A 92 -16.39 1.00 3.49
CA PRO A 92 -17.30 0.36 4.44
C PRO A 92 -18.02 -0.88 3.89
N GLU A 93 -18.10 -1.02 2.57
CA GLU A 93 -18.71 -2.15 1.89
C GLU A 93 -17.74 -3.30 1.57
N SER A 94 -16.47 -3.17 1.94
CA SER A 94 -15.43 -4.15 1.61
C SER A 94 -14.78 -4.69 2.88
N ASP A 95 -14.62 -6.00 2.94
CA ASP A 95 -13.84 -6.65 4.00
C ASP A 95 -12.38 -6.86 3.56
N MET A 96 -11.46 -6.78 4.52
CA MET A 96 -10.08 -7.21 4.29
C MET A 96 -10.01 -8.73 4.37
N THR A 97 -9.40 -9.34 3.37
CA THR A 97 -9.25 -10.79 3.29
C THR A 97 -7.78 -11.16 3.14
N GLU A 98 -7.40 -12.29 3.70
CA GLU A 98 -6.08 -12.86 3.46
C GLU A 98 -5.93 -13.31 2.01
N VAL A 99 -4.81 -12.96 1.38
CA VAL A 99 -4.49 -13.39 0.02
C VAL A 99 -4.06 -14.86 0.04
N SER A 100 -4.77 -15.71 -0.69
CA SER A 100 -4.48 -17.12 -0.75
C SER A 100 -3.20 -17.44 -1.53
N GLU A 101 -2.56 -18.59 -1.25
CA GLU A 101 -1.40 -19.09 -2.01
C GLU A 101 -1.71 -19.22 -3.51
N SER A 102 -2.96 -19.51 -3.88
CA SER A 102 -3.37 -19.66 -5.28
C SER A 102 -3.65 -18.34 -6.00
N ASP A 103 -3.57 -17.21 -5.31
CA ASP A 103 -3.79 -15.91 -5.94
C ASP A 103 -2.65 -15.59 -6.92
N SER A 104 -3.02 -15.03 -8.07
CA SER A 104 -2.06 -14.71 -9.13
C SER A 104 -0.96 -13.74 -8.69
N ILE A 105 -1.22 -12.88 -7.71
CA ILE A 105 -0.22 -11.95 -7.17
C ILE A 105 1.00 -12.68 -6.57
N MET A 106 0.79 -13.92 -6.05
CA MET A 106 1.86 -14.73 -5.48
C MET A 106 2.74 -15.41 -6.54
N HIS A 107 2.39 -15.29 -7.83
CA HIS A 107 3.04 -16.00 -8.94
C HIS A 107 3.48 -15.07 -10.08
N VAL A 108 3.43 -13.75 -9.88
CA VAL A 108 3.75 -12.77 -10.94
C VAL A 108 5.22 -12.79 -11.33
N LEU A 109 6.12 -12.89 -10.37
CA LEU A 109 7.57 -12.84 -10.60
C LEU A 109 8.25 -14.10 -10.06
N TYR A 110 7.86 -14.54 -8.87
CA TYR A 110 8.31 -15.76 -8.20
C TYR A 110 7.10 -16.55 -7.75
N ASP A 111 7.24 -17.88 -7.62
CA ASP A 111 6.24 -18.72 -6.97
C ASP A 111 6.40 -18.62 -5.44
N ILE A 112 5.65 -17.73 -4.83
CA ILE A 112 5.65 -17.57 -3.37
C ILE A 112 4.59 -18.50 -2.78
N ARG A 113 5.03 -19.44 -1.96
CA ARG A 113 4.16 -20.42 -1.28
C ARG A 113 4.07 -20.11 0.21
N ASP A 114 3.03 -20.62 0.87
CA ASP A 114 2.82 -20.39 2.31
C ASP A 114 4.03 -20.79 3.17
N LYS A 115 4.77 -21.84 2.80
CA LYS A 115 6.01 -22.24 3.47
C LYS A 115 7.15 -21.21 3.36
N ASP A 116 7.09 -20.33 2.35
CA ASP A 116 8.12 -19.32 2.07
C ASP A 116 7.73 -17.95 2.69
N ARG A 117 6.50 -17.86 3.24
CA ARG A 117 5.97 -16.66 3.89
C ARG A 117 6.37 -16.64 5.36
N THR A 118 7.07 -15.60 5.76
CA THR A 118 7.36 -15.38 7.17
C THR A 118 6.40 -14.33 7.71
N ILE A 119 5.55 -14.72 8.65
CA ILE A 119 4.71 -13.78 9.39
C ILE A 119 5.58 -13.25 10.52
N ILE A 120 5.84 -11.97 10.51
CA ILE A 120 6.53 -11.27 11.59
C ILE A 120 5.45 -10.79 12.57
N PRO A 121 5.46 -11.30 13.82
CA PRO A 121 4.44 -10.98 14.82
C PRO A 121 4.52 -9.54 15.32
#